data_a193b48175489ac9b246cfaddbf5db74
#
_entry.id   a193b48175489ac9b246cfaddbf5db74
#
_cell.length_a   1.000
_cell.length_b   1.000
_cell.length_c   1.000
_cell.angle_alpha   90.00
_cell.angle_beta   90.00
_cell.angle_gamma   90.00
#
_symmetry.space_group_name_H-M   'P 1'
#
loop_
_entity.id
_entity.type
_entity.pdbx_description
1 polymer ?
#
loop_
_entity_poly.entity_id
_entity_poly.type
_entity_poly.pdbx_seq_one_letter_code
_entity_poly.pdbx_strand_id
1 'polypeptide(L)'
;MITANLVLKTSKSTPLNWRDLIACTEEELSGFDIAALNLACAAGLPGTSQLDIQSCLRTLDSWAKEIAKATKRCQWFRQNPQKYNGSFNLFRVHVMSSVLRVRFGFRYKPEMIHYDENKETFFRAEELFIHGLIEGKGGCCSSMPILFVAVGRRLGYPLKLVRAYSHYFVRWDSPKERFNIEVSNSDGFNNYTDDHYRSWPEPISPEQERDYCLLSSLSPSRELASFLFERASVWHCVADYRQAVDALIWASVLEPDNLFYNSMIFPELDKWNNYLRILMPRLQPEIRYNLPPQRRYPADKVSAAVEKEIIGLQVVQGLLAAPEGQEMWQLRVREIR
;
A
#
# COMPACT_ATOMS: atom_id res chain seq x y z
N MET A 1 -22.25 -32.44 -4.05
CA MET A 1 -21.70 -32.00 -2.75
C MET A 1 -20.36 -31.36 -3.00
N ILE A 2 -20.28 -30.02 -3.01
CA ILE A 2 -19.01 -29.29 -3.11
C ILE A 2 -18.63 -28.96 -1.67
N THR A 3 -17.90 -29.86 -1.03
CA THR A 3 -17.21 -29.57 0.23
C THR A 3 -16.00 -28.70 -0.13
N ALA A 4 -16.15 -27.40 0.03
CA ALA A 4 -15.01 -26.51 0.05
C ALA A 4 -14.19 -26.85 1.31
N ASN A 5 -13.14 -27.65 1.15
CA ASN A 5 -12.12 -27.80 2.18
C ASN A 5 -11.52 -26.41 2.38
N LEU A 6 -11.79 -25.80 3.52
CA LEU A 6 -11.10 -24.61 4.00
C LEU A 6 -9.67 -25.02 4.32
N VAL A 7 -8.80 -25.04 3.32
CA VAL A 7 -7.37 -25.16 3.53
C VAL A 7 -6.90 -23.79 4.04
N LEU A 8 -6.89 -23.64 5.36
CA LEU A 8 -6.10 -22.60 6.01
C LEU A 8 -4.65 -22.93 5.67
N LYS A 9 -4.09 -22.26 4.65
CA LYS A 9 -2.65 -22.30 4.41
C LYS A 9 -1.99 -21.88 5.71
N THR A 10 -1.18 -22.75 6.29
CA THR A 10 -0.27 -22.39 7.39
C THR A 10 0.69 -21.36 6.83
N SER A 11 0.43 -20.09 7.11
CA SER A 11 1.33 -19.02 6.71
C SER A 11 2.65 -19.17 7.48
N LYS A 12 3.78 -18.87 6.82
CA LYS A 12 5.07 -18.63 7.48
C LYS A 12 4.87 -17.69 8.68
N SER A 13 5.79 -17.73 9.64
CA SER A 13 5.78 -16.80 10.79
C SER A 13 5.52 -15.37 10.32
N THR A 14 4.57 -14.68 10.96
CA THR A 14 4.18 -13.33 10.59
C THR A 14 5.38 -12.39 10.69
N PRO A 15 5.75 -11.67 9.61
CA PRO A 15 6.85 -10.71 9.67
C PRO A 15 6.44 -9.56 10.60
N LEU A 16 7.35 -9.16 11.48
CA LEU A 16 7.14 -8.02 12.38
C LEU A 16 7.61 -6.70 11.75
N ASN A 17 8.48 -6.81 10.73
CA ASN A 17 9.09 -5.66 10.09
C ASN A 17 9.13 -5.88 8.57
N TRP A 18 8.81 -4.83 7.81
CA TRP A 18 8.86 -4.85 6.36
C TRP A 18 10.29 -5.07 5.80
N ARG A 19 11.33 -4.69 6.55
CA ARG A 19 12.73 -4.88 6.14
C ARG A 19 13.11 -6.35 6.02
N ASP A 20 12.46 -7.22 6.78
CA ASP A 20 12.68 -8.66 6.68
C ASP A 20 12.08 -9.26 5.40
N LEU A 21 11.13 -8.53 4.80
CA LEU A 21 10.41 -8.94 3.58
C LEU A 21 11.13 -8.56 2.28
N ILE A 22 11.91 -7.48 2.27
CA ILE A 22 12.57 -6.99 1.05
C ILE A 22 13.64 -7.94 0.51
N ALA A 23 14.20 -8.79 1.37
CA ALA A 23 15.16 -9.83 0.99
C ALA A 23 14.51 -11.15 0.54
N CYS A 24 13.17 -11.27 0.64
CA CYS A 24 12.44 -12.46 0.25
C CYS A 24 12.28 -12.54 -1.27
N THR A 25 12.41 -13.76 -1.81
CA THR A 25 12.07 -14.05 -3.20
C THR A 25 10.55 -13.95 -3.43
N GLU A 26 10.13 -13.90 -4.70
CA GLU A 26 8.71 -13.90 -5.08
C GLU A 26 7.97 -15.13 -4.52
N GLU A 27 8.60 -16.31 -4.56
CA GLU A 27 8.03 -17.54 -4.02
C GLU A 27 7.86 -17.47 -2.50
N GLU A 28 8.84 -16.94 -1.80
CA GLU A 28 8.77 -16.73 -0.35
C GLU A 28 7.70 -15.73 0.03
N LEU A 29 7.59 -14.60 -0.71
CA LEU A 29 6.54 -13.60 -0.51
C LEU A 29 5.14 -14.19 -0.75
N SER A 30 4.99 -15.10 -1.73
CA SER A 30 3.72 -15.78 -1.99
C SER A 30 3.22 -16.65 -0.85
N GLY A 31 4.12 -17.05 0.05
CA GLY A 31 3.81 -17.81 1.27
C GLY A 31 3.24 -16.96 2.40
N PHE A 32 3.35 -15.62 2.35
CA PHE A 32 2.79 -14.72 3.35
C PHE A 32 1.34 -14.31 3.02
N ASP A 33 0.61 -13.96 4.07
CA ASP A 33 -0.69 -13.33 3.95
C ASP A 33 -0.52 -11.86 3.51
N ILE A 34 -1.25 -11.41 2.50
CA ILE A 34 -1.24 -10.00 2.06
C ILE A 34 -1.53 -9.02 3.21
N ALA A 35 -2.40 -9.41 4.16
CA ALA A 35 -2.66 -8.60 5.35
C ALA A 35 -1.41 -8.48 6.23
N ALA A 36 -0.64 -9.56 6.39
CA ALA A 36 0.59 -9.53 7.16
C ALA A 36 1.65 -8.64 6.50
N LEU A 37 1.79 -8.69 5.16
CA LEU A 37 2.68 -7.79 4.41
C LEU A 37 2.27 -6.33 4.58
N ASN A 38 0.97 -6.03 4.44
CA ASN A 38 0.45 -4.67 4.59
C ASN A 38 0.66 -4.12 6.00
N LEU A 39 0.33 -4.91 7.03
CA LEU A 39 0.47 -4.51 8.44
C LEU A 39 1.95 -4.37 8.86
N ALA A 40 2.86 -5.18 8.32
CA ALA A 40 4.30 -5.02 8.53
C ALA A 40 4.82 -3.69 7.95
N CYS A 41 4.27 -3.26 6.79
CA CYS A 41 4.58 -1.94 6.23
C CYS A 41 3.96 -0.78 7.02
N ALA A 42 2.87 -1.00 7.75
CA ALA A 42 2.29 -0.01 8.66
C ALA A 42 3.09 0.13 9.96
N ALA A 43 3.71 -0.95 10.43
CA ALA A 43 4.41 -0.96 11.71
C ALA A 43 5.54 0.09 11.77
N GLY A 44 5.58 0.83 12.88
CA GLY A 44 6.56 1.90 13.12
C GLY A 44 6.24 3.23 12.43
N LEU A 45 5.11 3.35 11.73
CA LEU A 45 4.60 4.64 11.25
C LEU A 45 4.02 5.49 12.39
N PRO A 46 3.98 6.81 12.24
CA PRO A 46 3.24 7.67 13.18
C PRO A 46 1.81 7.17 13.40
N GLY A 47 1.40 7.09 14.65
CA GLY A 47 0.06 6.62 15.03
C GLY A 47 -0.10 5.10 15.17
N THR A 48 0.93 4.28 14.88
CA THR A 48 0.84 2.80 14.92
C THR A 48 1.50 2.16 16.13
N SER A 49 1.80 2.90 17.19
CA SER A 49 2.49 2.37 18.40
C SER A 49 1.71 1.25 19.09
N GLN A 50 0.40 1.16 18.91
CA GLN A 50 -0.49 0.15 19.48
C GLN A 50 -0.89 -0.94 18.47
N LEU A 51 -0.27 -0.98 17.29
CA LEU A 51 -0.60 -1.95 16.26
C LEU A 51 -0.20 -3.37 16.69
N ASP A 52 -1.19 -4.22 16.93
CA ASP A 52 -1.02 -5.66 17.13
C ASP A 52 -1.38 -6.42 15.84
N ILE A 53 -0.36 -6.74 15.04
CA ILE A 53 -0.51 -7.45 13.77
C ILE A 53 -1.24 -8.78 13.98
N GLN A 54 -0.88 -9.54 15.01
CA GLN A 54 -1.49 -10.85 15.28
C GLN A 54 -2.97 -10.73 15.63
N SER A 55 -3.36 -9.70 16.36
CA SER A 55 -4.76 -9.42 16.68
C SER A 55 -5.55 -9.07 15.42
N CYS A 56 -4.98 -8.24 14.54
CA CYS A 56 -5.58 -7.91 13.25
C CYS A 56 -5.81 -9.17 12.40
N LEU A 57 -4.81 -10.04 12.29
CA LEU A 57 -4.93 -11.29 11.51
C LEU A 57 -5.99 -12.22 12.08
N ARG A 58 -6.05 -12.42 13.41
CA ARG A 58 -7.12 -13.20 14.06
C ARG A 58 -8.51 -12.63 13.79
N THR A 59 -8.63 -11.30 13.76
CA THR A 59 -9.89 -10.63 13.43
C THR A 59 -10.33 -10.96 12.00
N LEU A 60 -9.43 -10.87 11.03
CA LEU A 60 -9.72 -11.21 9.63
C LEU A 60 -10.08 -12.70 9.46
N ASP A 61 -9.44 -13.60 10.21
CA ASP A 61 -9.78 -15.02 10.23
C ASP A 61 -11.20 -15.26 10.76
N SER A 62 -11.60 -14.52 11.80
CA SER A 62 -12.96 -14.56 12.33
C SER A 62 -13.98 -14.06 11.30
N TRP A 63 -13.70 -12.93 10.62
CA TRP A 63 -14.57 -12.39 9.59
C TRP A 63 -14.74 -13.36 8.42
N ALA A 64 -13.65 -13.98 7.96
CA ALA A 64 -13.69 -14.98 6.91
C ALA A 64 -14.58 -16.19 7.29
N LYS A 65 -14.50 -16.67 8.54
CA LYS A 65 -15.35 -17.76 9.04
C LYS A 65 -16.84 -17.39 8.99
N GLU A 66 -17.20 -16.17 9.39
CA GLU A 66 -18.59 -15.70 9.35
C GLU A 66 -19.11 -15.56 7.90
N ILE A 67 -18.28 -15.03 6.99
CA ILE A 67 -18.61 -14.92 5.56
C ILE A 67 -18.78 -16.33 4.95
N ALA A 68 -17.92 -17.28 5.29
CA ALA A 68 -18.04 -18.66 4.82
C ALA A 68 -19.37 -19.30 5.24
N LYS A 69 -19.82 -19.05 6.48
CA LYS A 69 -21.14 -19.50 6.97
C LYS A 69 -22.28 -18.86 6.19
N ALA A 70 -22.20 -17.53 5.92
CA ALA A 70 -23.22 -16.82 5.16
C ALA A 70 -23.29 -17.34 3.70
N THR A 71 -22.14 -17.59 3.08
CA THR A 71 -22.04 -18.07 1.69
C THR A 71 -22.62 -19.49 1.52
N LYS A 72 -22.55 -20.34 2.55
CA LYS A 72 -23.16 -21.68 2.52
C LYS A 72 -24.67 -21.64 2.34
N ARG A 73 -25.34 -20.57 2.72
CA ARG A 73 -26.78 -20.35 2.54
C ARG A 73 -27.11 -19.91 1.10
N CYS A 74 -26.63 -20.68 0.11
CA CYS A 74 -26.71 -20.32 -1.31
C CYS A 74 -28.11 -20.46 -1.95
N GLN A 75 -29.17 -20.63 -1.16
CA GLN A 75 -30.56 -20.72 -1.66
C GLN A 75 -30.94 -19.50 -2.48
N TRP A 76 -30.56 -18.32 -2.03
CA TRP A 76 -30.80 -17.07 -2.76
C TRP A 76 -30.20 -17.06 -4.18
N PHE A 77 -28.99 -17.55 -4.37
CA PHE A 77 -28.39 -17.67 -5.70
C PHE A 77 -29.16 -18.63 -6.60
N ARG A 78 -29.58 -19.80 -6.06
CA ARG A 78 -30.34 -20.80 -6.82
C ARG A 78 -31.68 -20.25 -7.32
N GLN A 79 -32.32 -19.34 -6.56
CA GLN A 79 -33.57 -18.70 -6.92
C GLN A 79 -33.40 -17.49 -7.85
N ASN A 80 -32.23 -16.85 -7.85
CA ASN A 80 -31.97 -15.60 -8.57
C ASN A 80 -30.62 -15.58 -9.31
N PRO A 81 -30.27 -16.62 -10.09
CA PRO A 81 -28.94 -16.68 -10.72
C PRO A 81 -28.70 -15.53 -11.71
N GLN A 82 -29.76 -15.02 -12.37
CA GLN A 82 -29.69 -13.92 -13.32
C GLN A 82 -29.21 -12.60 -12.71
N LYS A 83 -29.43 -12.38 -11.40
CA LYS A 83 -28.92 -11.19 -10.68
C LYS A 83 -27.39 -11.16 -10.59
N TYR A 84 -26.77 -12.28 -10.84
CA TYR A 84 -25.31 -12.46 -10.78
C TYR A 84 -24.76 -12.92 -12.13
N ASN A 85 -25.44 -12.64 -13.22
CA ASN A 85 -25.07 -13.09 -14.57
C ASN A 85 -24.79 -14.60 -14.65
N GLY A 86 -25.47 -15.41 -13.83
CA GLY A 86 -25.21 -16.84 -13.69
C GLY A 86 -23.92 -17.20 -12.94
N SER A 87 -23.11 -16.22 -12.53
CA SER A 87 -21.85 -16.45 -11.84
C SER A 87 -22.03 -16.68 -10.35
N PHE A 88 -21.68 -17.90 -9.91
CA PHE A 88 -21.63 -18.21 -8.48
C PHE A 88 -20.48 -17.48 -7.78
N ASN A 89 -19.42 -17.14 -8.49
CA ASN A 89 -18.31 -16.39 -7.92
C ASN A 89 -18.69 -14.91 -7.70
N LEU A 90 -19.44 -14.32 -8.60
CA LEU A 90 -20.01 -12.98 -8.39
C LEU A 90 -20.96 -12.95 -7.18
N PHE A 91 -21.80 -14.01 -7.00
CA PHE A 91 -22.59 -14.16 -5.80
C PHE A 91 -21.75 -14.24 -4.51
N ARG A 92 -20.65 -15.01 -4.52
CA ARG A 92 -19.71 -15.09 -3.38
C ARG A 92 -19.14 -13.74 -3.01
N VAL A 93 -18.70 -12.96 -4.00
CA VAL A 93 -18.20 -11.59 -3.82
C VAL A 93 -19.28 -10.68 -3.23
N HIS A 94 -20.53 -10.80 -3.72
CA HIS A 94 -21.65 -10.03 -3.19
C HIS A 94 -21.92 -10.35 -1.71
N VAL A 95 -21.96 -11.63 -1.35
CA VAL A 95 -22.13 -12.05 0.06
C VAL A 95 -20.99 -11.51 0.92
N MET A 96 -19.75 -11.62 0.46
CA MET A 96 -18.58 -11.13 1.19
C MET A 96 -18.67 -9.61 1.40
N SER A 97 -18.95 -8.84 0.35
CA SER A 97 -19.13 -7.38 0.43
C SER A 97 -20.25 -7.00 1.41
N SER A 98 -21.41 -7.67 1.31
CA SER A 98 -22.55 -7.40 2.19
C SER A 98 -22.24 -7.68 3.65
N VAL A 99 -21.60 -8.80 3.95
CA VAL A 99 -21.23 -9.15 5.35
C VAL A 99 -20.18 -8.18 5.90
N LEU A 100 -19.14 -7.86 5.11
CA LEU A 100 -18.12 -6.89 5.51
C LEU A 100 -18.73 -5.53 5.86
N ARG A 101 -19.63 -5.02 5.03
CA ARG A 101 -20.27 -3.72 5.24
C ARG A 101 -21.25 -3.73 6.40
N VAL A 102 -22.18 -4.69 6.43
CA VAL A 102 -23.28 -4.69 7.39
C VAL A 102 -22.87 -5.14 8.78
N ARG A 103 -21.96 -6.13 8.88
CA ARG A 103 -21.55 -6.68 10.18
C ARG A 103 -20.25 -6.09 10.72
N PHE A 104 -19.31 -5.72 9.85
CA PHE A 104 -17.98 -5.33 10.27
C PHE A 104 -17.64 -3.88 9.96
N GLY A 105 -18.62 -3.11 9.46
CA GLY A 105 -18.46 -1.68 9.27
C GLY A 105 -17.47 -1.29 8.16
N PHE A 106 -17.23 -2.21 7.21
CA PHE A 106 -16.38 -1.92 6.04
C PHE A 106 -17.00 -0.81 5.20
N ARG A 107 -16.41 0.38 5.27
CA ARG A 107 -16.92 1.58 4.61
C ARG A 107 -15.79 2.52 4.21
N TYR A 108 -16.07 3.33 3.20
CA TYR A 108 -15.23 4.46 2.85
C TYR A 108 -15.31 5.52 3.95
N LYS A 109 -14.18 6.16 4.28
CA LYS A 109 -14.13 7.25 5.26
C LYS A 109 -14.68 8.52 4.60
N PRO A 110 -15.76 9.13 5.12
CA PRO A 110 -16.43 10.24 4.43
C PRO A 110 -15.51 11.44 4.14
N GLU A 111 -14.57 11.72 5.03
CA GLU A 111 -13.63 12.84 4.90
C GLU A 111 -12.65 12.66 3.72
N MET A 112 -12.48 11.42 3.22
CA MET A 112 -11.63 11.09 2.08
C MET A 112 -12.37 11.20 0.73
N ILE A 113 -13.71 11.41 0.74
CA ILE A 113 -14.51 11.53 -0.48
C ILE A 113 -14.32 12.90 -1.13
N HIS A 114 -14.05 13.93 -0.33
CA HIS A 114 -13.85 15.31 -0.80
C HIS A 114 -12.36 15.60 -0.91
N TYR A 115 -11.71 15.01 -1.91
CA TYR A 115 -10.36 15.37 -2.29
C TYR A 115 -10.39 16.80 -2.84
N ASP A 116 -9.82 17.74 -2.09
CA ASP A 116 -9.61 19.11 -2.54
C ASP A 116 -8.20 19.19 -3.13
N GLU A 117 -8.10 19.27 -4.44
CA GLU A 117 -6.82 19.38 -5.17
C GLU A 117 -5.94 20.56 -4.69
N ASN A 118 -6.54 21.55 -4.03
CA ASN A 118 -5.85 22.72 -3.51
C ASN A 118 -5.38 22.56 -2.05
N LYS A 119 -5.70 21.44 -1.40
CA LYS A 119 -5.22 21.12 -0.06
C LYS A 119 -4.19 20.00 -0.11
N GLU A 120 -3.03 20.22 0.51
CA GLU A 120 -2.10 19.12 0.78
C GLU A 120 -2.85 18.02 1.51
N THR A 121 -2.99 16.87 0.85
CA THR A 121 -3.69 15.73 1.42
C THR A 121 -2.81 15.11 2.50
N PHE A 122 -3.25 15.21 3.74
CA PHE A 122 -2.54 14.62 4.88
C PHE A 122 -3.04 13.19 5.11
N PHE A 123 -2.22 12.22 4.76
CA PHE A 123 -2.52 10.80 4.96
C PHE A 123 -1.99 10.31 6.31
N ARG A 124 -2.85 9.62 7.05
CA ARG A 124 -2.49 8.90 8.27
C ARG A 124 -2.37 7.40 7.97
N ALA A 125 -1.52 6.71 8.73
CA ALA A 125 -1.34 5.27 8.57
C ALA A 125 -2.68 4.49 8.66
N GLU A 126 -3.60 4.89 9.53
CA GLU A 126 -4.92 4.26 9.68
C GLU A 126 -5.85 4.40 8.46
N GLU A 127 -5.54 5.32 7.54
CA GLU A 127 -6.32 5.54 6.32
C GLU A 127 -5.80 4.67 5.16
N LEU A 128 -4.48 4.58 5.04
CA LEU A 128 -3.82 3.86 3.93
C LEU A 128 -3.62 2.37 4.20
N PHE A 129 -3.61 1.95 5.47
CA PHE A 129 -3.38 0.57 5.87
C PHE A 129 -4.62 -0.05 6.52
N ILE A 130 -4.74 -1.38 6.42
CA ILE A 130 -5.96 -2.11 6.79
C ILE A 130 -6.31 -2.09 8.27
N HIS A 131 -5.37 -1.74 9.17
CA HIS A 131 -5.65 -1.70 10.61
C HIS A 131 -6.75 -0.71 10.96
N GLY A 132 -6.80 0.46 10.30
CA GLY A 132 -7.85 1.43 10.54
C GLY A 132 -9.25 0.91 10.18
N LEU A 133 -9.37 0.13 9.10
CA LEU A 133 -10.62 -0.56 8.75
C LEU A 133 -11.01 -1.61 9.79
N ILE A 134 -10.03 -2.38 10.30
CA ILE A 134 -10.24 -3.40 11.32
C ILE A 134 -10.70 -2.77 12.64
N GLU A 135 -10.20 -1.59 12.96
CA GLU A 135 -10.59 -0.78 14.12
C GLU A 135 -11.92 -0.02 13.92
N GLY A 136 -12.57 -0.15 12.75
CA GLY A 136 -13.85 0.49 12.45
C GLY A 136 -13.78 1.97 12.08
N LYS A 137 -12.58 2.52 11.83
CA LYS A 137 -12.38 3.93 11.47
C LYS A 137 -12.74 4.26 10.02
N GLY A 138 -12.99 3.24 9.19
CA GLY A 138 -13.17 3.36 7.76
C GLY A 138 -11.83 3.34 7.01
N GLY A 139 -11.86 3.36 5.69
CA GLY A 139 -10.69 3.33 4.82
C GLY A 139 -10.86 4.17 3.57
N CYS A 140 -9.93 4.04 2.65
CA CYS A 140 -9.93 4.73 1.35
C CYS A 140 -9.71 3.74 0.20
N CYS A 141 -9.53 4.27 -1.01
CA CYS A 141 -9.24 3.46 -2.20
C CYS A 141 -7.93 2.65 -2.11
N SER A 142 -7.01 2.99 -1.20
CA SER A 142 -5.81 2.18 -0.93
C SER A 142 -6.13 1.00 -0.01
N SER A 143 -6.67 1.25 1.19
CA SER A 143 -6.83 0.20 2.21
C SER A 143 -8.00 -0.75 1.99
N MET A 144 -9.12 -0.27 1.42
CA MET A 144 -10.32 -1.11 1.22
C MET A 144 -10.09 -2.29 0.28
N PRO A 145 -9.48 -2.13 -0.91
CA PRO A 145 -9.20 -3.26 -1.80
C PRO A 145 -8.25 -4.28 -1.16
N ILE A 146 -7.25 -3.83 -0.40
CA ILE A 146 -6.28 -4.71 0.28
C ILE A 146 -6.98 -5.60 1.30
N LEU A 147 -7.83 -5.02 2.16
CA LEU A 147 -8.60 -5.78 3.14
C LEU A 147 -9.55 -6.78 2.45
N PHE A 148 -10.20 -6.35 1.36
CA PHE A 148 -11.09 -7.21 0.60
C PHE A 148 -10.36 -8.42 0.01
N VAL A 149 -9.17 -8.22 -0.58
CA VAL A 149 -8.30 -9.30 -1.06
C VAL A 149 -7.87 -10.22 0.09
N ALA A 150 -7.47 -9.63 1.23
CA ALA A 150 -7.03 -10.39 2.40
C ALA A 150 -8.11 -11.34 2.93
N VAL A 151 -9.35 -10.88 3.02
CA VAL A 151 -10.49 -11.69 3.45
C VAL A 151 -10.85 -12.73 2.38
N GLY A 152 -10.87 -12.34 1.11
CA GLY A 152 -11.21 -13.23 0.01
C GLY A 152 -10.20 -14.38 -0.15
N ARG A 153 -8.90 -14.12 0.00
CA ARG A 153 -7.87 -15.18 -0.05
C ARG A 153 -8.03 -16.20 1.09
N ARG A 154 -8.47 -15.76 2.29
CA ARG A 154 -8.83 -16.66 3.40
C ARG A 154 -10.00 -17.58 3.06
N LEU A 155 -10.88 -17.14 2.19
CA LEU A 155 -12.01 -17.93 1.68
C LEU A 155 -11.64 -18.81 0.49
N GLY A 156 -10.36 -18.82 0.06
CA GLY A 156 -9.88 -19.51 -1.12
C GLY A 156 -10.31 -18.88 -2.44
N TYR A 157 -10.67 -17.57 -2.43
CA TYR A 157 -11.02 -16.84 -3.65
C TYR A 157 -9.74 -16.39 -4.35
N PRO A 158 -9.65 -16.50 -5.69
CA PRO A 158 -8.49 -16.08 -6.47
C PRO A 158 -8.48 -14.56 -6.66
N LEU A 159 -8.52 -13.82 -5.57
CA LEU A 159 -8.52 -12.37 -5.60
C LEU A 159 -7.11 -11.82 -5.73
N LYS A 160 -6.98 -10.84 -6.61
CA LYS A 160 -5.76 -10.08 -6.86
C LYS A 160 -6.01 -8.60 -6.60
N LEU A 161 -4.98 -7.92 -6.10
CA LEU A 161 -4.94 -6.46 -6.07
C LEU A 161 -4.51 -5.96 -7.45
N VAL A 162 -5.10 -4.86 -7.90
CA VAL A 162 -4.78 -4.20 -9.17
C VAL A 162 -4.64 -2.72 -8.95
N ARG A 163 -3.65 -2.08 -9.61
CA ARG A 163 -3.48 -0.63 -9.61
C ARG A 163 -4.07 -0.01 -10.86
N ALA A 164 -4.84 1.07 -10.69
CA ALA A 164 -5.04 2.12 -11.67
C ALA A 164 -4.23 3.36 -11.25
N TYR A 165 -4.26 4.43 -12.01
CA TYR A 165 -3.61 5.67 -11.62
C TYR A 165 -4.33 6.26 -10.40
N SER A 166 -3.59 6.51 -9.32
CA SER A 166 -4.12 7.03 -8.04
C SER A 166 -5.22 6.16 -7.38
N HIS A 167 -5.35 4.89 -7.75
CA HIS A 167 -6.44 4.04 -7.28
C HIS A 167 -6.07 2.56 -7.25
N TYR A 168 -6.64 1.80 -6.28
CA TYR A 168 -6.60 0.34 -6.26
C TYR A 168 -8.00 -0.25 -6.39
N PHE A 169 -8.09 -1.38 -7.06
CA PHE A 169 -9.29 -2.18 -7.12
C PHE A 169 -8.97 -3.68 -7.01
N VAL A 170 -9.98 -4.51 -6.89
CA VAL A 170 -9.83 -5.95 -6.74
C VAL A 170 -10.20 -6.64 -8.05
N ARG A 171 -9.53 -7.75 -8.36
CA ARG A 171 -9.87 -8.61 -9.49
C ARG A 171 -10.07 -10.04 -9.03
N TRP A 172 -11.19 -10.64 -9.41
CA TRP A 172 -11.29 -12.08 -9.46
C TRP A 172 -10.50 -12.56 -10.68
N ASP A 173 -9.44 -13.32 -10.47
CA ASP A 173 -8.51 -13.69 -11.52
C ASP A 173 -8.25 -15.18 -11.49
N SER A 174 -9.04 -15.92 -12.26
CA SER A 174 -8.90 -17.37 -12.41
C SER A 174 -8.98 -17.78 -13.89
N PRO A 175 -8.46 -18.97 -14.28
CA PRO A 175 -8.55 -19.45 -15.66
C PRO A 175 -9.98 -19.61 -16.20
N LYS A 176 -10.97 -19.74 -15.30
CA LYS A 176 -12.37 -19.95 -15.67
C LYS A 176 -13.19 -18.70 -15.71
N GLU A 177 -12.80 -17.68 -14.95
CA GLU A 177 -13.59 -16.48 -14.79
C GLU A 177 -12.71 -15.32 -14.34
N ARG A 178 -12.87 -14.16 -14.97
CA ARG A 178 -12.14 -12.94 -14.63
C ARG A 178 -13.09 -11.76 -14.68
N PHE A 179 -13.11 -10.98 -13.58
CA PHE A 179 -13.88 -9.73 -13.48
C PHE A 179 -13.30 -8.83 -12.41
N ASN A 180 -13.51 -7.52 -12.56
CA ASN A 180 -13.05 -6.53 -11.61
C ASN A 180 -14.11 -6.30 -10.51
N ILE A 181 -13.68 -5.79 -9.37
CA ILE A 181 -14.51 -5.56 -8.19
C ILE A 181 -14.07 -4.22 -7.60
N GLU A 182 -14.89 -3.19 -7.81
CA GLU A 182 -14.71 -1.89 -7.17
C GLU A 182 -15.40 -1.91 -5.80
N VAL A 183 -14.63 -1.71 -4.74
CA VAL A 183 -15.13 -1.83 -3.35
C VAL A 183 -15.16 -0.50 -2.60
N SER A 184 -14.63 0.57 -3.19
CA SER A 184 -14.56 1.89 -2.58
C SER A 184 -15.87 2.69 -2.68
N ASN A 185 -16.89 2.16 -3.35
CA ASN A 185 -18.19 2.80 -3.49
C ASN A 185 -19.06 2.64 -2.23
N SER A 186 -19.94 3.62 -1.98
CA SER A 186 -20.88 3.61 -0.86
C SER A 186 -21.88 2.46 -0.93
N ASP A 187 -22.26 2.02 -2.13
CA ASP A 187 -23.46 1.20 -2.38
C ASP A 187 -23.17 -0.31 -2.53
N GLY A 188 -22.00 -0.77 -2.12
CA GLY A 188 -21.63 -2.18 -2.25
C GLY A 188 -20.37 -2.36 -3.07
N PHE A 189 -20.43 -3.12 -4.16
CA PHE A 189 -19.35 -3.20 -5.13
C PHE A 189 -19.92 -3.08 -6.55
N ASN A 190 -19.06 -2.58 -7.47
CA ASN A 190 -19.37 -2.53 -8.89
C ASN A 190 -18.37 -3.38 -9.68
N ASN A 191 -18.84 -3.89 -10.82
CA ASN A 191 -18.02 -4.66 -11.75
C ASN A 191 -17.73 -3.79 -12.97
N TYR A 192 -16.68 -2.97 -12.89
CA TYR A 192 -16.22 -2.12 -13.99
C TYR A 192 -15.21 -2.86 -14.87
N THR A 193 -15.15 -2.52 -16.14
CA THR A 193 -14.14 -3.04 -17.06
C THR A 193 -12.79 -2.34 -16.87
N ASP A 194 -11.72 -2.87 -17.46
CA ASP A 194 -10.42 -2.19 -17.48
C ASP A 194 -10.49 -0.85 -18.22
N ASP A 195 -11.37 -0.71 -19.24
CA ASP A 195 -11.59 0.54 -19.95
C ASP A 195 -12.17 1.65 -19.05
N HIS A 196 -13.01 1.29 -18.07
CA HIS A 196 -13.46 2.24 -17.06
C HIS A 196 -12.26 2.81 -16.29
N TYR A 197 -11.34 1.97 -15.84
CA TYR A 197 -10.18 2.40 -15.08
C TYR A 197 -9.10 3.12 -15.93
N ARG A 198 -9.13 3.00 -17.25
CA ARG A 198 -8.31 3.83 -18.14
C ARG A 198 -8.76 5.28 -18.20
N SER A 199 -9.99 5.56 -17.80
CA SER A 199 -10.57 6.91 -17.81
C SER A 199 -10.89 7.45 -16.42
N TRP A 200 -10.88 6.61 -15.38
CA TRP A 200 -11.25 6.95 -14.00
C TRP A 200 -10.33 6.26 -12.98
N PRO A 201 -9.98 6.92 -11.85
CA PRO A 201 -10.32 8.31 -11.46
C PRO A 201 -9.64 9.37 -12.33
N GLU A 202 -8.54 9.05 -12.95
CA GLU A 202 -7.79 9.91 -13.84
C GLU A 202 -7.47 9.17 -15.15
N PRO A 203 -7.47 9.84 -16.30
CA PRO A 203 -7.13 9.23 -17.58
C PRO A 203 -5.69 8.67 -17.56
N ILE A 204 -5.51 7.47 -18.10
CA ILE A 204 -4.23 6.77 -18.21
C ILE A 204 -3.82 6.75 -19.68
N SER A 205 -2.62 7.27 -19.99
CA SER A 205 -2.06 7.09 -21.34
C SER A 205 -1.54 5.65 -21.53
N PRO A 206 -1.44 5.16 -22.79
CA PRO A 206 -0.85 3.84 -23.04
C PRO A 206 0.59 3.70 -22.53
N GLU A 207 1.36 4.79 -22.52
CA GLU A 207 2.71 4.85 -21.96
C GLU A 207 2.68 4.69 -20.45
N GLN A 208 1.81 5.41 -19.75
CA GLN A 208 1.63 5.29 -18.30
C GLN A 208 1.16 3.89 -17.90
N GLU A 209 0.20 3.29 -18.67
CA GLU A 209 -0.26 1.93 -18.39
C GLU A 209 0.90 0.93 -18.42
N ARG A 210 1.78 1.05 -19.44
CA ARG A 210 2.96 0.20 -19.59
C ARG A 210 4.04 0.52 -18.54
N ASP A 211 4.45 1.78 -18.46
CA ASP A 211 5.64 2.21 -17.71
C ASP A 211 5.42 2.21 -16.19
N TYR A 212 4.15 2.29 -15.75
CA TYR A 212 3.76 2.20 -14.34
C TYR A 212 3.13 0.85 -13.98
N CYS A 213 3.14 -0.11 -14.91
CA CYS A 213 2.60 -1.47 -14.71
C CYS A 213 1.14 -1.45 -14.20
N LEU A 214 0.30 -0.55 -14.74
CA LEU A 214 -1.09 -0.39 -14.33
C LEU A 214 -1.98 -1.49 -14.93
N LEU A 215 -3.17 -1.67 -14.35
CA LEU A 215 -4.23 -2.58 -14.78
C LEU A 215 -3.83 -4.05 -14.85
N SER A 216 -2.65 -4.41 -14.37
CA SER A 216 -2.22 -5.81 -14.22
C SER A 216 -2.48 -6.32 -12.80
N SER A 217 -2.79 -7.62 -12.67
CA SER A 217 -2.88 -8.26 -11.35
C SER A 217 -1.51 -8.27 -10.67
N LEU A 218 -1.43 -7.72 -9.46
CA LEU A 218 -0.17 -7.61 -8.76
C LEU A 218 0.34 -8.98 -8.28
N SER A 219 1.64 -9.18 -8.42
CA SER A 219 2.37 -10.27 -7.78
C SER A 219 2.69 -9.91 -6.32
N PRO A 220 3.08 -10.86 -5.45
CA PRO A 220 3.42 -10.59 -4.06
C PRO A 220 4.49 -9.50 -3.87
N SER A 221 5.53 -9.45 -4.69
CA SER A 221 6.54 -8.39 -4.62
C SER A 221 5.97 -7.02 -5.02
N ARG A 222 5.09 -6.99 -6.03
CA ARG A 222 4.41 -5.77 -6.47
C ARG A 222 3.38 -5.29 -5.44
N GLU A 223 2.73 -6.19 -4.71
CA GLU A 223 1.88 -5.86 -3.56
C GLU A 223 2.73 -5.19 -2.47
N LEU A 224 3.88 -5.77 -2.13
CA LEU A 224 4.79 -5.21 -1.13
C LEU A 224 5.34 -3.84 -1.57
N ALA A 225 5.73 -3.68 -2.84
CA ALA A 225 6.16 -2.40 -3.40
C ALA A 225 5.07 -1.32 -3.25
N SER A 226 3.81 -1.68 -3.53
CA SER A 226 2.65 -0.79 -3.34
C SER A 226 2.49 -0.36 -1.88
N PHE A 227 2.67 -1.28 -0.93
CA PHE A 227 2.57 -0.96 0.51
C PHE A 227 3.72 -0.09 0.99
N LEU A 228 4.90 -0.22 0.41
CA LEU A 228 6.03 0.68 0.69
C LEU A 228 5.80 2.07 0.11
N PHE A 229 5.13 2.20 -1.02
CA PHE A 229 4.69 3.50 -1.54
C PHE A 229 3.70 4.18 -0.58
N GLU A 230 2.70 3.46 -0.06
CA GLU A 230 1.79 4.00 0.95
C GLU A 230 2.54 4.40 2.24
N ARG A 231 3.56 3.63 2.63
CA ARG A 231 4.44 3.97 3.74
C ARG A 231 5.19 5.27 3.49
N ALA A 232 5.73 5.46 2.30
CA ALA A 232 6.40 6.69 1.89
C ALA A 232 5.46 7.90 1.97
N SER A 233 4.21 7.73 1.53
CA SER A 233 3.18 8.78 1.58
C SER A 233 2.89 9.25 3.01
N VAL A 234 2.84 8.33 3.99
CA VAL A 234 2.67 8.73 5.41
C VAL A 234 3.89 9.49 5.93
N TRP A 235 5.11 9.04 5.62
CA TRP A 235 6.33 9.73 6.03
C TRP A 235 6.47 11.11 5.38
N HIS A 236 6.09 11.23 4.11
CA HIS A 236 6.00 12.50 3.40
C HIS A 236 5.12 13.50 4.16
N CYS A 237 3.91 13.07 4.54
CA CYS A 237 2.94 13.93 5.24
C CYS A 237 3.43 14.47 6.59
N VAL A 238 4.36 13.79 7.24
CA VAL A 238 4.97 14.25 8.50
C VAL A 238 6.35 14.88 8.30
N ALA A 239 6.72 15.16 7.03
CA ALA A 239 7.99 15.75 6.63
C ALA A 239 9.26 14.95 7.04
N ASP A 240 9.11 13.63 7.28
CA ASP A 240 10.27 12.74 7.38
C ASP A 240 10.64 12.21 5.99
N TYR A 241 11.16 13.11 5.16
CA TYR A 241 11.50 12.82 3.76
C TYR A 241 12.56 11.73 3.62
N ARG A 242 13.43 11.56 4.61
CA ARG A 242 14.42 10.48 4.63
C ARG A 242 13.76 9.10 4.63
N GLN A 243 12.77 8.91 5.51
CA GLN A 243 12.02 7.66 5.58
C GLN A 243 11.14 7.44 4.35
N ALA A 244 10.62 8.54 3.77
CA ALA A 244 9.86 8.49 2.53
C ALA A 244 10.74 8.00 1.37
N VAL A 245 11.94 8.58 1.19
CA VAL A 245 12.91 8.17 0.17
C VAL A 245 13.34 6.71 0.37
N ASP A 246 13.66 6.30 1.60
CA ASP A 246 14.02 4.91 1.90
C ASP A 246 12.94 3.92 1.45
N ALA A 247 11.67 4.20 1.77
CA ALA A 247 10.56 3.35 1.37
C ALA A 247 10.37 3.31 -0.17
N LEU A 248 10.51 4.45 -0.86
CA LEU A 248 10.41 4.53 -2.33
C LEU A 248 11.54 3.76 -3.04
N ILE A 249 12.77 3.85 -2.53
CA ILE A 249 13.90 3.09 -3.05
C ILE A 249 13.58 1.60 -3.02
N TRP A 250 13.11 1.08 -1.89
CA TRP A 250 12.78 -0.34 -1.78
C TRP A 250 11.55 -0.73 -2.60
N ALA A 251 10.57 0.16 -2.78
CA ALA A 251 9.47 -0.07 -3.72
C ALA A 251 10.00 -0.24 -5.16
N SER A 252 10.96 0.61 -5.58
CA SER A 252 11.57 0.51 -6.91
C SER A 252 12.43 -0.76 -7.07
N VAL A 253 13.10 -1.21 -6.02
CA VAL A 253 13.85 -2.49 -6.02
C VAL A 253 12.91 -3.69 -6.18
N LEU A 254 11.76 -3.69 -5.51
CA LEU A 254 10.80 -4.79 -5.59
C LEU A 254 10.03 -4.83 -6.91
N GLU A 255 9.91 -3.73 -7.61
CA GLU A 255 9.24 -3.61 -8.91
C GLU A 255 10.06 -2.72 -9.87
N PRO A 256 11.20 -3.24 -10.37
CA PRO A 256 12.16 -2.45 -11.16
C PRO A 256 11.63 -1.97 -12.52
N ASP A 257 10.61 -2.65 -13.06
CA ASP A 257 9.99 -2.29 -14.33
C ASP A 257 8.95 -1.16 -14.17
N ASN A 258 8.61 -0.79 -12.94
CA ASN A 258 7.68 0.29 -12.63
C ASN A 258 8.41 1.62 -12.46
N LEU A 259 8.38 2.44 -13.50
CA LEU A 259 9.07 3.74 -13.51
C LEU A 259 8.42 4.79 -12.58
N PHE A 260 7.19 4.56 -12.11
CA PHE A 260 6.48 5.48 -11.22
C PHE A 260 7.25 5.72 -9.91
N TYR A 261 7.78 4.67 -9.27
CA TYR A 261 8.52 4.84 -8.03
C TYR A 261 9.79 5.68 -8.23
N ASN A 262 10.50 5.46 -9.33
CA ASN A 262 11.69 6.24 -9.67
C ASN A 262 11.33 7.73 -9.88
N SER A 263 10.19 8.03 -10.53
CA SER A 263 9.75 9.41 -10.72
C SER A 263 9.40 10.13 -9.42
N MET A 264 9.01 9.36 -8.37
CA MET A 264 8.67 9.92 -7.06
C MET A 264 9.89 10.15 -6.16
N ILE A 265 11.01 9.43 -6.37
CA ILE A 265 12.22 9.57 -5.55
C ILE A 265 12.82 10.97 -5.66
N PHE A 266 12.91 11.54 -6.86
CA PHE A 266 13.52 12.85 -7.09
C PHE A 266 12.83 14.01 -6.36
N PRO A 267 11.50 14.18 -6.47
CA PRO A 267 10.79 15.20 -5.72
C PRO A 267 10.97 15.07 -4.19
N GLU A 268 11.03 13.84 -3.69
CA GLU A 268 11.24 13.61 -2.25
C GLU A 268 12.68 13.95 -1.81
N LEU A 269 13.68 13.66 -2.63
CA LEU A 269 15.07 14.09 -2.40
C LEU A 269 15.20 15.62 -2.39
N ASP A 270 14.50 16.32 -3.29
CA ASP A 270 14.48 17.78 -3.33
C ASP A 270 13.83 18.37 -2.07
N LYS A 271 12.72 17.81 -1.62
CA LYS A 271 12.06 18.22 -0.37
C LYS A 271 12.96 17.98 0.83
N TRP A 272 13.64 16.83 0.89
CA TRP A 272 14.59 16.51 1.95
C TRP A 272 15.73 17.51 1.97
N ASN A 273 16.35 17.78 0.81
CA ASN A 273 17.42 18.76 0.69
C ASN A 273 16.98 20.17 1.13
N ASN A 274 15.79 20.62 0.69
CA ASN A 274 15.25 21.91 1.08
C ASN A 274 14.95 21.96 2.59
N TYR A 275 14.40 20.91 3.17
CA TYR A 275 14.16 20.80 4.61
C TYR A 275 15.46 20.95 5.42
N LEU A 276 16.51 20.25 5.02
CA LEU A 276 17.83 20.35 5.66
C LEU A 276 18.39 21.76 5.58
N ARG A 277 18.28 22.43 4.43
CA ARG A 277 18.72 23.82 4.24
C ARG A 277 17.98 24.81 5.13
N ILE A 278 16.67 24.58 5.38
CA ILE A 278 15.86 25.40 6.28
C ILE A 278 16.24 25.16 7.75
N LEU A 279 16.59 23.92 8.11
CA LEU A 279 17.01 23.59 9.48
C LEU A 279 18.39 24.14 9.84
N MET A 280 19.33 24.15 8.91
CA MET A 280 20.72 24.58 9.14
C MET A 280 20.86 25.93 9.83
N PRO A 281 20.19 27.01 9.37
CA PRO A 281 20.25 28.32 10.03
C PRO A 281 19.60 28.34 11.42
N ARG A 282 18.61 27.48 11.67
CA ARG A 282 17.89 27.41 12.96
C ARG A 282 18.67 26.63 14.02
N LEU A 283 19.43 25.63 13.64
CA LEU A 283 20.25 24.86 14.56
C LEU A 283 21.46 25.63 15.08
N GLN A 284 21.99 26.59 14.30
CA GLN A 284 23.16 27.39 14.68
C GLN A 284 22.92 28.37 15.85
N PRO A 285 21.83 29.14 15.93
CA PRO A 285 21.59 30.05 17.04
C PRO A 285 21.19 29.34 18.35
N GLU A 286 20.33 28.34 18.29
CA GLU A 286 19.79 27.64 19.49
C GLU A 286 20.86 26.87 20.22
N ILE A 287 21.80 26.26 19.49
CA ILE A 287 22.93 25.53 20.08
C ILE A 287 23.96 26.49 20.72
N ARG A 288 24.08 27.73 20.21
CA ARG A 288 25.04 28.69 20.76
C ARG A 288 24.57 29.37 22.06
N TYR A 289 23.28 29.56 22.28
CA TYR A 289 22.79 30.48 23.31
C TYR A 289 22.07 29.83 24.49
N ASN A 290 21.53 28.62 24.38
CA ASN A 290 20.62 28.07 25.38
C ASN A 290 21.08 26.81 26.14
N LEU A 291 22.29 26.31 25.95
CA LEU A 291 22.80 25.18 26.72
C LEU A 291 23.94 25.58 27.64
N PRO A 292 23.94 25.06 28.91
CA PRO A 292 25.08 25.25 29.82
C PRO A 292 26.38 24.76 29.16
N PRO A 293 27.53 25.41 29.42
CA PRO A 293 28.80 25.09 28.79
C PRO A 293 29.20 23.61 28.82
N GLN A 294 28.74 22.87 29.81
CA GLN A 294 29.03 21.46 30.04
C GLN A 294 28.14 20.49 29.20
N ARG A 295 27.07 20.98 28.56
CA ARG A 295 26.17 20.21 27.69
C ARG A 295 26.13 20.72 26.25
N ARG A 296 27.08 21.55 25.86
CA ARG A 296 27.21 21.95 24.46
C ARG A 296 27.65 20.74 23.65
N TYR A 297 26.68 20.05 23.04
CA TYR A 297 27.01 19.24 21.88
C TYR A 297 27.76 20.15 20.90
N PRO A 298 28.89 19.71 20.37
CA PRO A 298 29.68 20.57 19.47
C PRO A 298 28.76 20.88 18.28
N ALA A 299 28.26 22.13 18.22
CA ALA A 299 27.45 22.66 17.11
C ALA A 299 28.11 22.34 15.77
N ASP A 300 29.44 22.37 15.76
CA ASP A 300 30.30 22.02 14.63
C ASP A 300 30.09 20.58 14.13
N LYS A 301 29.84 19.58 15.01
CA LYS A 301 29.62 18.19 14.60
C LYS A 301 28.23 17.96 14.02
N VAL A 302 27.19 18.58 14.57
CA VAL A 302 25.82 18.49 14.04
C VAL A 302 25.71 19.24 12.72
N SER A 303 26.28 20.45 12.65
CA SER A 303 26.36 21.25 11.43
C SER A 303 27.14 20.50 10.32
N ALA A 304 28.29 19.93 10.64
CA ALA A 304 29.11 19.17 9.70
C ALA A 304 28.42 17.88 9.23
N ALA A 305 27.64 17.21 10.10
CA ALA A 305 26.88 16.02 9.73
C ALA A 305 25.74 16.36 8.75
N VAL A 306 24.99 17.44 9.02
CA VAL A 306 23.90 17.91 8.13
C VAL A 306 24.47 18.41 6.81
N GLU A 307 25.59 19.15 6.84
CA GLU A 307 26.27 19.63 5.62
C GLU A 307 26.76 18.46 4.76
N LYS A 308 27.35 17.44 5.37
CA LYS A 308 27.77 16.20 4.68
C LYS A 308 26.55 15.47 4.06
N GLU A 309 25.43 15.45 4.72
CA GLU A 309 24.18 14.85 4.21
C GLU A 309 23.64 15.64 3.01
N ILE A 310 23.63 16.97 3.08
CA ILE A 310 23.26 17.84 1.94
C ILE A 310 24.16 17.61 0.74
N ILE A 311 25.49 17.57 0.94
CA ILE A 311 26.45 17.31 -0.14
C ILE A 311 26.21 15.92 -0.72
N GLY A 312 25.98 14.91 0.12
CA GLY A 312 25.66 13.55 -0.32
C GLY A 312 24.41 13.51 -1.19
N LEU A 313 23.35 14.20 -0.78
CA LEU A 313 22.10 14.33 -1.55
C LEU A 313 22.30 15.03 -2.88
N GLN A 314 23.08 16.12 -2.93
CA GLN A 314 23.40 16.83 -4.17
C GLN A 314 24.17 15.96 -5.16
N VAL A 315 25.12 15.15 -4.67
CA VAL A 315 25.84 14.18 -5.50
C VAL A 315 24.89 13.13 -6.07
N VAL A 316 24.02 12.57 -5.24
CA VAL A 316 23.02 11.58 -5.69
C VAL A 316 22.05 12.21 -6.70
N GLN A 317 21.53 13.40 -6.45
CA GLN A 317 20.67 14.13 -7.39
C GLN A 317 21.37 14.41 -8.71
N GLY A 318 22.63 14.86 -8.67
CA GLY A 318 23.43 15.12 -9.87
C GLY A 318 23.70 13.85 -10.69
N LEU A 319 23.99 12.73 -10.02
CA LEU A 319 24.19 11.44 -10.69
C LEU A 319 22.88 10.93 -11.33
N LEU A 320 21.77 11.06 -10.65
CA LEU A 320 20.46 10.59 -11.13
C LEU A 320 19.84 11.52 -12.18
N ALA A 321 20.23 12.80 -12.23
CA ALA A 321 19.78 13.74 -13.26
C ALA A 321 20.40 13.48 -14.64
N ALA A 322 21.56 12.81 -14.68
CA ALA A 322 22.18 12.42 -15.95
C ALA A 322 21.51 11.14 -16.50
N PRO A 323 21.27 11.05 -17.84
CA PRO A 323 20.70 9.85 -18.45
C PRO A 323 21.45 8.56 -18.10
N GLU A 324 22.78 8.61 -18.12
CA GLU A 324 23.65 7.49 -17.74
C GLU A 324 23.50 7.11 -16.25
N GLY A 325 23.22 8.07 -15.37
CA GLY A 325 22.99 7.83 -13.95
C GLY A 325 21.65 7.14 -13.68
N GLN A 326 20.62 7.48 -14.44
CA GLN A 326 19.32 6.81 -14.38
C GLN A 326 19.42 5.35 -14.86
N GLU A 327 20.15 5.11 -15.96
CA GLU A 327 20.40 3.77 -16.47
C GLU A 327 21.20 2.93 -15.49
N MET A 328 22.27 3.48 -14.91
CA MET A 328 23.07 2.83 -13.87
C MET A 328 22.24 2.53 -12.62
N TRP A 329 21.36 3.43 -12.21
CA TRP A 329 20.45 3.19 -11.09
C TRP A 329 19.52 2.01 -11.36
N GLN A 330 18.90 1.96 -12.54
CA GLN A 330 18.03 0.85 -12.93
C GLN A 330 18.77 -0.48 -13.01
N LEU A 331 20.02 -0.50 -13.51
CA LEU A 331 20.87 -1.68 -13.51
C LEU A 331 21.17 -2.15 -12.09
N ARG A 332 21.57 -1.25 -11.20
CA ARG A 332 21.82 -1.57 -9.77
C ARG A 332 20.60 -2.10 -9.06
N VAL A 333 19.43 -1.52 -9.29
CA VAL A 333 18.16 -2.00 -8.73
C VAL A 333 17.87 -3.44 -9.18
N ARG A 334 18.18 -3.78 -10.44
CA ARG A 334 18.06 -5.16 -10.97
C ARG A 334 19.09 -6.13 -10.40
N GLU A 335 20.30 -5.66 -10.08
CA GLU A 335 21.37 -6.49 -9.48
C GLU A 335 21.13 -6.82 -7.99
N ILE A 336 20.40 -5.99 -7.26
CA ILE A 336 20.06 -6.19 -5.83
C ILE A 336 18.98 -7.28 -5.66
N ARG A 337 18.26 -7.60 -6.70
CA ARG A 337 17.27 -8.69 -6.79
C ARG A 337 17.88 -10.01 -7.23
#